data_c00eb786cabe5163884fc9c1a621aa43
#
_entry.id   c00eb786cabe5163884fc9c1a621aa43
#
_cell.length_a   1.000
_cell.length_b   1.000
_cell.length_c   1.000
_cell.angle_alpha   90.00
_cell.angle_beta   90.00
_cell.angle_gamma   90.00
#
_symmetry.space_group_name_H-M   'P 1'
#
loop_
_entity.id
_entity.type
_entity.pdbx_description
1 polymer ?
#
loop_
_entity_poly.entity_id
_entity_poly.type
_entity_poly.pdbx_seq_one_letter_code
_entity_poly.pdbx_strand_id
1 'polypeptide(L)'
;MEGRLDDYRWAGPYIASRQVVAVNENSDIYKLSDLEEKNLAVQSTTKPEGIFLDRTDERIPKLGNLISLGHRELIYTFLGKGYVDAVGAHEESVVQYMKDYDTSFRILEEPLMVVGIGVAFAKDDDRGICEQMDQTLEEMRQDGTSLKIIEKYLDHPQKYLEVDDLGY
;
A
#
# COMPACT_ATOMS: atom_id res chain seq x y z
N MET A 1 -11.06 -0.13 -3.79
CA MET A 1 -12.37 0.55 -3.79
C MET A 1 -12.89 0.89 -5.20
N GLU A 2 -12.11 0.60 -6.23
CA GLU A 2 -12.60 0.66 -7.61
C GLU A 2 -13.94 -0.09 -7.75
N GLY A 3 -14.92 0.55 -8.39
CA GLY A 3 -16.27 0.02 -8.58
C GLY A 3 -17.26 0.27 -7.45
N ARG A 4 -16.89 1.00 -6.39
CA ARG A 4 -17.80 1.34 -5.27
C ARG A 4 -18.00 2.84 -5.06
N LEU A 5 -17.41 3.68 -5.89
CA LEU A 5 -17.52 5.14 -5.76
C LEU A 5 -18.98 5.61 -5.87
N ASP A 6 -19.77 4.97 -6.73
CA ASP A 6 -21.17 5.30 -6.94
C ASP A 6 -22.11 4.75 -5.87
N ASP A 7 -21.65 3.79 -5.04
CA ASP A 7 -22.49 3.14 -4.04
C ASP A 7 -22.47 3.87 -2.68
N TYR A 8 -21.49 4.75 -2.47
CA TYR A 8 -21.25 5.43 -1.19
C TYR A 8 -21.00 6.92 -1.39
N ARG A 9 -21.15 7.69 -0.31
CA ARG A 9 -20.62 9.04 -0.18
C ARG A 9 -19.27 8.94 0.53
N TRP A 10 -18.30 9.75 0.14
CA TRP A 10 -16.92 9.66 0.63
C TRP A 10 -16.46 10.96 1.25
N ALA A 11 -15.75 10.87 2.36
CA ALA A 11 -14.97 11.96 2.94
C ALA A 11 -13.47 11.62 2.83
N GLY A 12 -12.67 12.57 2.45
CA GLY A 12 -11.24 12.43 2.15
C GLY A 12 -10.95 12.43 0.65
N PRO A 13 -9.82 11.86 0.17
CA PRO A 13 -8.88 11.00 0.89
C PRO A 13 -8.07 11.74 1.96
N TYR A 14 -7.83 11.09 3.09
CA TYR A 14 -7.08 11.67 4.20
C TYR A 14 -5.65 11.12 4.34
N ILE A 15 -5.36 9.98 3.73
CA ILE A 15 -4.04 9.35 3.71
C ILE A 15 -3.86 8.51 2.43
N ALA A 16 -2.66 8.47 1.91
CA ALA A 16 -2.28 7.59 0.81
C ALA A 16 -1.93 6.18 1.33
N SER A 17 -2.49 5.15 0.71
CA SER A 17 -2.11 3.75 0.90
C SER A 17 -1.18 3.33 -0.22
N ARG A 18 0.00 2.82 0.13
CA ARG A 18 1.03 2.43 -0.82
C ARG A 18 1.16 0.91 -0.86
N GLN A 19 0.99 0.34 -2.05
CA GLN A 19 1.34 -1.04 -2.34
C GLN A 19 2.76 -1.03 -2.91
N VAL A 20 3.63 -1.85 -2.35
CA VAL A 20 5.08 -1.82 -2.67
C VAL A 20 5.62 -3.22 -2.91
N VAL A 21 6.82 -3.27 -3.47
CA VAL A 21 7.66 -4.46 -3.47
C VAL A 21 8.78 -4.27 -2.46
N ALA A 22 8.99 -5.28 -1.61
CA ALA A 22 10.13 -5.34 -0.71
C ALA A 22 11.04 -6.52 -1.07
N VAL A 23 12.34 -6.34 -0.87
CA VAL A 23 13.40 -7.29 -1.18
C VAL A 23 14.41 -7.34 -0.04
N ASN A 24 15.27 -8.36 0.00
CA ASN A 24 16.39 -8.35 0.93
C ASN A 24 17.34 -7.17 0.63
N GLU A 25 18.01 -6.62 1.65
CA GLU A 25 18.87 -5.44 1.52
C GLU A 25 19.93 -5.56 0.43
N ASN A 26 20.50 -6.75 0.26
CA ASN A 26 21.55 -7.03 -0.71
C ASN A 26 21.04 -7.49 -2.08
N SER A 27 19.73 -7.36 -2.34
CA SER A 27 19.11 -7.75 -3.61
C SER A 27 19.55 -6.84 -4.76
N ASP A 28 19.66 -7.41 -5.95
CA ASP A 28 19.91 -6.71 -7.21
C ASP A 28 18.66 -6.12 -7.86
N ILE A 29 17.48 -6.27 -7.23
CA ILE A 29 16.19 -5.76 -7.71
C ILE A 29 15.99 -4.34 -7.19
N TYR A 30 15.99 -3.32 -8.05
CA TYR A 30 15.83 -1.91 -7.68
C TYR A 30 14.52 -1.27 -8.20
N LYS A 31 13.90 -1.85 -9.22
CA LYS A 31 12.66 -1.39 -9.84
C LYS A 31 11.78 -2.56 -10.26
N LEU A 32 10.52 -2.31 -10.59
CA LEU A 32 9.57 -3.36 -10.94
C LEU A 32 10.00 -4.21 -12.15
N SER A 33 10.66 -3.61 -13.14
CA SER A 33 11.15 -4.35 -14.30
C SER A 33 12.28 -5.35 -14.00
N ASP A 34 12.95 -5.23 -12.84
CA ASP A 34 13.99 -6.18 -12.41
C ASP A 34 13.41 -7.48 -11.85
N LEU A 35 12.07 -7.57 -11.74
CA LEU A 35 11.36 -8.77 -11.30
C LEU A 35 11.28 -9.86 -12.38
N GLU A 36 11.86 -9.65 -13.56
CA GLU A 36 11.85 -10.64 -14.64
C GLU A 36 12.44 -11.97 -14.17
N GLU A 37 11.63 -13.03 -14.35
CA GLU A 37 11.95 -14.41 -13.93
C GLU A 37 12.25 -14.60 -12.43
N LYS A 38 12.00 -13.61 -11.58
CA LYS A 38 12.14 -13.71 -10.12
C LYS A 38 10.92 -14.39 -9.48
N ASN A 39 11.13 -14.98 -8.31
CA ASN A 39 10.07 -15.56 -7.48
C ASN A 39 9.54 -14.50 -6.52
N LEU A 40 8.24 -14.28 -6.51
CA LEU A 40 7.60 -13.26 -5.69
C LEU A 40 6.48 -13.88 -4.84
N ALA A 41 6.41 -13.48 -3.58
CA ALA A 41 5.31 -13.87 -2.70
C ALA A 41 4.36 -12.70 -2.40
N VAL A 42 3.08 -13.02 -2.28
CA VAL A 42 2.01 -12.09 -1.89
C VAL A 42 1.09 -12.75 -0.87
N GLN A 43 0.39 -11.94 -0.09
CA GLN A 43 -0.73 -12.45 0.70
C GLN A 43 -1.95 -12.66 -0.20
N SER A 44 -2.61 -13.82 -0.07
CA SER A 44 -3.83 -14.14 -0.81
C SER A 44 -4.95 -13.15 -0.52
N THR A 45 -5.79 -12.90 -1.52
CA THR A 45 -6.95 -12.00 -1.46
C THR A 45 -6.62 -10.54 -1.16
N THR A 46 -5.39 -10.12 -1.48
CA THR A 46 -4.94 -8.73 -1.33
C THR A 46 -4.80 -8.01 -2.68
N LYS A 47 -4.73 -6.69 -2.63
CA LYS A 47 -4.53 -5.88 -3.84
C LYS A 47 -3.22 -6.22 -4.57
N PRO A 48 -2.05 -6.38 -3.90
CA PRO A 48 -0.83 -6.83 -4.56
C PRO A 48 -1.00 -8.15 -5.32
N GLU A 49 -1.69 -9.14 -4.75
CA GLU A 49 -1.96 -10.39 -5.47
C GLU A 49 -2.70 -10.13 -6.78
N GLY A 50 -3.78 -9.34 -6.73
CA GLY A 50 -4.56 -8.98 -7.93
C GLY A 50 -3.69 -8.34 -9.01
N ILE A 51 -2.85 -7.36 -8.64
CA ILE A 51 -1.96 -6.66 -9.57
C ILE A 51 -1.04 -7.64 -10.32
N PHE A 52 -0.43 -8.58 -9.60
CA PHE A 52 0.47 -9.57 -10.20
C PHE A 52 -0.25 -10.66 -11.01
N LEU A 53 -1.47 -11.03 -10.62
CA LEU A 53 -2.29 -12.01 -11.35
C LEU A 53 -2.86 -11.43 -12.65
N ASP A 54 -3.38 -10.22 -12.60
CA ASP A 54 -4.07 -9.57 -13.72
C ASP A 54 -3.11 -9.19 -14.85
N ARG A 55 -1.83 -8.95 -14.52
CA ARG A 55 -0.76 -8.59 -15.47
C ARG A 55 -1.13 -7.41 -16.38
N THR A 56 -1.88 -6.47 -15.85
CA THR A 56 -2.32 -5.26 -16.58
C THR A 56 -1.31 -4.12 -16.49
N ASP A 57 -0.39 -4.17 -15.52
CA ASP A 57 0.65 -3.17 -15.35
C ASP A 57 1.88 -3.53 -16.21
N GLU A 58 2.11 -2.76 -17.26
CA GLU A 58 3.21 -2.96 -18.21
C GLU A 58 4.62 -2.83 -17.60
N ARG A 59 4.71 -2.23 -16.41
CA ARG A 59 5.98 -2.12 -15.66
C ARG A 59 6.42 -3.45 -15.06
N ILE A 60 5.47 -4.39 -14.89
CA ILE A 60 5.71 -5.68 -14.26
C ILE A 60 6.02 -6.73 -15.33
N PRO A 61 7.24 -7.27 -15.37
CA PRO A 61 7.62 -8.29 -16.33
C PRO A 61 7.03 -9.66 -15.96
N LYS A 62 7.31 -10.64 -16.80
CA LYS A 62 6.95 -12.03 -16.51
C LYS A 62 7.75 -12.53 -15.30
N LEU A 63 7.06 -12.86 -14.21
CA LEU A 63 7.67 -13.50 -13.04
C LEU A 63 8.07 -14.94 -13.32
N GLY A 64 9.08 -15.44 -12.60
CA GLY A 64 9.41 -16.87 -12.53
C GLY A 64 8.27 -17.63 -11.85
N ASN A 65 7.96 -17.26 -10.61
CA ASN A 65 6.81 -17.79 -9.88
C ASN A 65 6.13 -16.70 -9.06
N LEU A 66 4.80 -16.77 -8.96
CA LEU A 66 4.00 -16.02 -7.99
C LEU A 66 3.46 -16.98 -6.94
N ILE A 67 3.77 -16.75 -5.67
CA ILE A 67 3.40 -17.60 -4.53
C ILE A 67 2.41 -16.83 -3.65
N SER A 68 1.16 -17.29 -3.62
CA SER A 68 0.11 -16.72 -2.78
C SER A 68 0.02 -17.47 -1.46
N LEU A 69 0.20 -16.77 -0.34
CA LEU A 69 0.19 -17.33 1.01
C LEU A 69 -0.96 -16.75 1.83
N GLY A 70 -1.62 -17.59 2.63
CA GLY A 70 -2.79 -17.17 3.42
C GLY A 70 -2.47 -16.21 4.58
N HIS A 71 -1.24 -16.21 5.06
CA HIS A 71 -0.82 -15.38 6.21
C HIS A 71 0.29 -14.42 5.81
N ARG A 72 0.12 -13.17 6.20
CA ARG A 72 1.05 -12.08 5.87
C ARG A 72 2.46 -12.32 6.39
N GLU A 73 2.60 -12.80 7.60
CA GLU A 73 3.90 -13.08 8.23
C GLU A 73 4.72 -14.11 7.46
N LEU A 74 4.05 -15.02 6.74
CA LEU A 74 4.73 -16.04 5.95
C LEU A 74 5.44 -15.45 4.73
N ILE A 75 4.87 -14.43 4.06
CA ILE A 75 5.54 -13.84 2.90
C ILE A 75 6.88 -13.21 3.30
N TYR A 76 6.92 -12.53 4.45
CA TYR A 76 8.15 -11.91 4.96
C TYR A 76 9.16 -12.95 5.45
N THR A 77 8.66 -14.03 6.08
CA THR A 77 9.51 -15.16 6.46
C THR A 77 10.14 -15.80 5.22
N PHE A 78 9.40 -15.96 4.14
CA PHE A 78 9.91 -16.50 2.87
C PHE A 78 10.98 -15.61 2.27
N LEU A 79 10.77 -14.28 2.30
CA LEU A 79 11.77 -13.32 1.84
C LEU A 79 13.04 -13.39 2.68
N GLY A 80 12.93 -13.33 4.01
CA GLY A 80 14.09 -13.37 4.92
C GLY A 80 14.91 -14.66 4.84
N LYS A 81 14.26 -15.78 4.48
CA LYS A 81 14.92 -17.08 4.27
C LYS A 81 15.42 -17.29 2.83
N GLY A 82 15.19 -16.35 1.92
CA GLY A 82 15.57 -16.48 0.52
C GLY A 82 14.79 -17.54 -0.26
N TYR A 83 13.57 -17.88 0.17
CA TYR A 83 12.68 -18.77 -0.60
C TYR A 83 12.00 -18.05 -1.76
N VAL A 84 11.92 -16.72 -1.66
CA VAL A 84 11.50 -15.81 -2.74
C VAL A 84 12.48 -14.66 -2.83
N ASP A 85 12.52 -14.00 -3.99
CA ASP A 85 13.41 -12.87 -4.27
C ASP A 85 12.77 -11.55 -3.84
N ALA A 86 11.42 -11.49 -3.83
CA ALA A 86 10.66 -10.31 -3.52
C ALA A 86 9.30 -10.64 -2.87
N VAL A 87 8.69 -9.65 -2.22
CA VAL A 87 7.30 -9.70 -1.73
C VAL A 87 6.53 -8.47 -2.16
N GLY A 88 5.26 -8.65 -2.53
CA GLY A 88 4.32 -7.57 -2.78
C GLY A 88 3.40 -7.38 -1.56
N ALA A 89 3.36 -6.16 -0.98
CA ALA A 89 2.62 -5.90 0.25
C ALA A 89 2.25 -4.43 0.42
N HIS A 90 1.43 -4.13 1.44
CA HIS A 90 1.27 -2.76 1.96
C HIS A 90 2.57 -2.28 2.61
N GLU A 91 2.99 -1.05 2.32
CA GLU A 91 4.23 -0.48 2.84
C GLU A 91 4.27 -0.49 4.37
N GLU A 92 3.19 -0.05 5.02
CA GLU A 92 3.08 0.00 6.48
C GLU A 92 3.22 -1.39 7.11
N SER A 93 2.74 -2.41 6.42
CA SER A 93 2.83 -3.80 6.86
C SER A 93 4.27 -4.33 6.79
N VAL A 94 5.04 -3.93 5.77
CA VAL A 94 6.49 -4.24 5.69
C VAL A 94 7.25 -3.56 6.81
N VAL A 95 7.01 -2.26 7.01
CA VAL A 95 7.67 -1.46 8.05
C VAL A 95 7.36 -2.00 9.44
N GLN A 96 6.09 -2.36 9.70
CA GLN A 96 5.70 -2.93 10.99
C GLN A 96 6.38 -4.27 11.24
N TYR A 97 6.41 -5.16 10.23
CA TYR A 97 7.10 -6.45 10.36
C TYR A 97 8.60 -6.28 10.68
N MET A 98 9.27 -5.34 10.00
CA MET A 98 10.68 -5.05 10.26
C MET A 98 10.91 -4.61 11.72
N LYS A 99 10.01 -3.79 12.28
CA LYS A 99 10.08 -3.35 13.69
C LYS A 99 9.81 -4.51 14.67
N ASP A 100 8.79 -5.33 14.41
CA ASP A 100 8.35 -6.38 15.32
C ASP A 100 9.35 -7.53 15.42
N TYR A 101 10.09 -7.82 14.33
CA TYR A 101 10.99 -8.96 14.23
C TYR A 101 12.47 -8.58 14.16
N ASP A 102 12.81 -7.30 14.38
CA ASP A 102 14.18 -6.77 14.33
C ASP A 102 14.93 -7.23 13.06
N THR A 103 14.27 -7.05 11.92
CA THR A 103 14.78 -7.43 10.60
C THR A 103 14.75 -6.26 9.65
N SER A 104 15.46 -6.36 8.53
CA SER A 104 15.57 -5.28 7.57
C SER A 104 15.33 -5.79 6.16
N PHE A 105 14.45 -5.06 5.43
CA PHE A 105 14.20 -5.24 4.02
C PHE A 105 14.31 -3.90 3.31
N ARG A 106 14.66 -3.91 2.05
CA ARG A 106 14.64 -2.71 1.21
C ARG A 106 13.33 -2.66 0.44
N ILE A 107 12.60 -1.58 0.61
CA ILE A 107 11.39 -1.28 -0.17
C ILE A 107 11.82 -0.57 -1.43
N LEU A 108 11.28 -0.98 -2.60
CA LEU A 108 11.55 -0.31 -3.86
C LEU A 108 10.94 1.11 -3.84
N GLU A 109 11.65 2.08 -4.41
CA GLU A 109 11.14 3.46 -4.51
C GLU A 109 9.90 3.54 -5.40
N GLU A 110 9.87 2.75 -6.46
CA GLU A 110 8.76 2.63 -7.39
C GLU A 110 7.62 1.81 -6.75
N PRO A 111 6.46 2.43 -6.42
CA PRO A 111 5.34 1.69 -5.84
C PRO A 111 4.60 0.87 -6.91
N LEU A 112 4.02 -0.25 -6.50
CA LEU A 112 3.06 -1.00 -7.31
C LEU A 112 1.82 -0.15 -7.60
N MET A 113 1.28 0.47 -6.55
CA MET A 113 0.08 1.28 -6.63
C MET A 113 0.05 2.24 -5.44
N VAL A 114 -0.52 3.43 -5.66
CA VAL A 114 -0.86 4.38 -4.60
C VAL A 114 -2.33 4.73 -4.76
N VAL A 115 -3.10 4.63 -3.69
CA VAL A 115 -4.54 4.97 -3.67
C VAL A 115 -4.87 5.79 -2.44
N GLY A 116 -5.87 6.66 -2.55
CA GLY A 116 -6.40 7.39 -1.40
C GLY A 116 -7.23 6.48 -0.48
N ILE A 117 -7.13 6.71 0.82
CA ILE A 117 -8.03 6.13 1.81
C ILE A 117 -8.98 7.21 2.28
N GLY A 118 -10.26 6.95 2.19
CA GLY A 118 -11.34 7.82 2.66
C GLY A 118 -12.29 7.08 3.58
N VAL A 119 -13.26 7.81 4.11
CA VAL A 119 -14.35 7.26 4.94
C VAL A 119 -15.62 7.17 4.10
N ALA A 120 -16.21 5.96 4.03
CA ALA A 120 -17.43 5.71 3.30
C ALA A 120 -18.66 5.88 4.19
N PHE A 121 -19.67 6.56 3.67
CA PHE A 121 -20.99 6.72 4.26
C PHE A 121 -22.04 6.10 3.32
N ALA A 122 -23.18 5.67 3.87
CA ALA A 122 -24.29 5.22 3.06
C ALA A 122 -24.71 6.33 2.08
N LYS A 123 -25.08 5.97 0.87
CA LYS A 123 -25.43 6.94 -0.19
C LYS A 123 -26.61 7.84 0.19
N ASP A 124 -27.53 7.32 0.98
CA ASP A 124 -28.73 7.97 1.49
C ASP A 124 -28.53 8.63 2.87
N ASP A 125 -27.30 8.70 3.39
CA ASP A 125 -27.01 9.39 4.64
C ASP A 125 -27.16 10.90 4.45
N ASP A 126 -28.23 11.46 5.01
CA ASP A 126 -28.61 12.86 4.91
C ASP A 126 -28.24 13.71 6.15
N ARG A 127 -27.51 13.12 7.12
CA ARG A 127 -27.14 13.79 8.40
C ARG A 127 -26.11 14.90 8.24
N GLY A 128 -25.50 15.07 7.05
CA GLY A 128 -24.45 16.05 6.80
C GLY A 128 -23.09 15.69 7.44
N ILE A 129 -22.93 14.47 7.98
CA ILE A 129 -21.71 14.05 8.65
C ILE A 129 -20.57 13.85 7.63
N CYS A 130 -20.89 13.35 6.45
CA CYS A 130 -19.91 13.14 5.39
C CYS A 130 -19.21 14.45 5.03
N GLU A 131 -19.96 15.52 4.78
CA GLU A 131 -19.44 16.83 4.42
C GLU A 131 -18.64 17.47 5.56
N GLN A 132 -19.16 17.36 6.81
CA GLN A 132 -18.44 17.88 7.97
C GLN A 132 -17.11 17.15 8.20
N MET A 133 -17.08 15.83 7.99
CA MET A 133 -15.86 15.06 8.10
C MET A 133 -14.86 15.42 7.00
N ASP A 134 -15.33 15.54 5.76
CA ASP A 134 -14.50 15.92 4.62
C ASP A 134 -13.84 17.28 4.86
N GLN A 135 -14.63 18.28 5.26
CA GLN A 135 -14.10 19.59 5.62
C GLN A 135 -13.09 19.52 6.78
N THR A 136 -13.39 18.76 7.83
CA THR A 136 -12.49 18.62 8.99
C THR A 136 -11.16 17.95 8.60
N LEU A 137 -11.20 16.91 7.78
CA LEU A 137 -9.99 16.24 7.30
C LEU A 137 -9.12 17.17 6.45
N GLU A 138 -9.74 18.00 5.62
CA GLU A 138 -9.02 19.01 4.84
C GLU A 138 -8.41 20.11 5.73
N GLU A 139 -9.15 20.61 6.71
CA GLU A 139 -8.63 21.57 7.70
C GLU A 139 -7.43 20.99 8.47
N MET A 140 -7.52 19.74 8.92
CA MET A 140 -6.42 19.02 9.59
C MET A 140 -5.20 18.82 8.71
N ARG A 141 -5.39 18.68 7.41
CA ARG A 141 -4.30 18.61 6.43
C ARG A 141 -3.61 19.96 6.29
N GLN A 142 -4.39 21.03 6.15
CA GLN A 142 -3.90 22.40 5.96
C GLN A 142 -3.18 22.97 7.19
N ASP A 143 -3.68 22.70 8.38
CA ASP A 143 -3.08 23.21 9.64
C ASP A 143 -1.92 22.32 10.17
N GLY A 144 -1.62 21.23 9.47
CA GLY A 144 -0.53 20.29 9.80
C GLY A 144 -0.88 19.30 10.92
N THR A 145 -2.12 19.23 11.37
CA THR A 145 -2.57 18.25 12.38
C THR A 145 -2.42 16.82 11.87
N SER A 146 -2.81 16.54 10.61
CA SER A 146 -2.64 15.25 9.98
C SER A 146 -1.16 14.83 9.95
N LEU A 147 -0.26 15.73 9.58
CA LEU A 147 1.19 15.47 9.58
C LEU A 147 1.69 15.08 10.97
N LYS A 148 1.33 15.85 12.01
CA LYS A 148 1.71 15.58 13.41
C LYS A 148 1.18 14.25 13.95
N ILE A 149 0.07 13.74 13.40
CA ILE A 149 -0.46 12.43 13.77
C ILE A 149 0.35 11.34 13.09
N ILE A 150 0.56 11.45 11.77
CA ILE A 150 1.23 10.41 10.96
C ILE A 150 2.70 10.24 11.39
N GLU A 151 3.42 11.33 11.69
CA GLU A 151 4.83 11.29 12.10
C GLU A 151 5.10 10.50 13.39
N LYS A 152 4.06 10.22 14.19
CA LYS A 152 4.19 9.37 15.38
C LYS A 152 4.29 7.88 15.05
N TYR A 153 3.90 7.48 13.85
CA TYR A 153 3.74 6.09 13.46
C TYR A 153 4.57 5.69 12.24
N LEU A 154 4.79 6.64 11.31
CA LEU A 154 5.38 6.39 10.00
C LEU A 154 6.56 7.33 9.75
N ASP A 155 7.64 6.78 9.21
CA ASP A 155 8.77 7.54 8.71
C ASP A 155 8.40 8.23 7.39
N HIS A 156 8.98 9.42 7.14
CA HIS A 156 8.68 10.23 5.94
C HIS A 156 7.18 10.52 5.74
N PRO A 157 6.49 11.09 6.75
CA PRO A 157 5.04 11.18 6.80
C PRO A 157 4.43 12.02 5.66
N GLN A 158 5.20 12.93 5.04
CA GLN A 158 4.75 13.78 3.95
C GLN A 158 4.23 12.98 2.75
N LYS A 159 4.90 11.88 2.40
CA LYS A 159 4.50 11.03 1.25
C LYS A 159 3.12 10.39 1.40
N TYR A 160 2.61 10.29 2.64
CA TYR A 160 1.28 9.76 2.92
C TYR A 160 0.18 10.81 2.87
N LEU A 161 0.55 12.09 2.77
CA LEU A 161 -0.37 13.24 2.62
C LEU A 161 -0.48 13.75 1.17
N GLU A 162 0.25 13.15 0.24
CA GLU A 162 0.14 13.43 -1.19
C GLU A 162 -1.08 12.70 -1.76
N VAL A 163 -2.28 13.28 -1.52
CA VAL A 163 -3.58 12.64 -1.82
C VAL A 163 -4.40 13.37 -2.89
N ASP A 164 -4.01 14.57 -3.31
CA ASP A 164 -4.82 15.46 -4.16
C ASP A 164 -5.21 14.83 -5.52
N ASP A 165 -4.34 14.01 -6.09
CA ASP A 165 -4.55 13.34 -7.38
C ASP A 165 -4.94 11.85 -7.24
N LEU A 166 -5.22 11.40 -6.02
CA LEU A 166 -5.52 9.99 -5.77
C LEU A 166 -7.04 9.74 -5.84
N GLY A 167 -7.41 8.74 -6.64
CA GLY A 167 -8.74 8.12 -6.55
C GLY A 167 -8.89 7.27 -5.29
N TYR A 168 -10.12 6.95 -4.93
CA TYR A 168 -10.45 6.03 -3.83
C TYR A 168 -10.29 4.57 -4.24
#